data_efaf5ed6a3eeedbdd6746966547edeef
#
_entry.id   efaf5ed6a3eeedbdd6746966547edeef
#
_cell.length_a   1.000
_cell.length_b   1.000
_cell.length_c   1.000
_cell.angle_alpha   90.00
_cell.angle_beta   90.00
_cell.angle_gamma   90.00
#
_symmetry.space_group_name_H-M   'P 1'
#
loop_
_entity.id
_entity.type
_entity.pdbx_description
1 polymer ?
#
loop_
_entity_poly.entity_id
_entity_poly.type
_entity_poly.pdbx_seq_one_letter_code
_entity_poly.pdbx_strand_id
1 'polypeptide(L)'
;MNHSSTVAMISLGCPKNLVNSEEMLALLQDAGYAFTDDLAKADAVIINTCAFIESAKTEAIEKILETASYREENPDLKIVVSGCLAQRYADDIRAELPEVDGIMGTGSYSEVVSVVEAVLAGDKPTRRGAISAPLHDTPRAVSTGPNWAYLRIAEGCDNRCAYCVIPSLRGKFRSRTKESILEEARLLAASGVKELIIVAQDITRYGIDLYGKVCLTELLKELCKLDFRWVRLHYLYPELIDDELIDEIASEDKIVKYLDIPIQHINDTILRRMNRRGTGEEIRALFQKLRERIPGLVLRTSLITGLPGEGEAEFEELCDFLREAKIERAGVFPYSPEEGTPAAVMPDRCSTEEAQRRAELCMDIQAEIMDGFAETFIGRELDVLVMGREPDGTPWGRSEYDSPDIDSRVIFSGGAAPGDMVRVRIDSVDDGELIGEQI
;
A
#
# COMPACT_ATOMS: atom_id res chain seq x y z
N MET A 1 -18.70 -36.67 10.70
CA MET A 1 -18.89 -35.42 9.92
C MET A 1 -17.63 -34.61 10.17
N ASN A 2 -16.72 -34.56 9.22
CA ASN A 2 -15.58 -33.66 9.34
C ASN A 2 -16.13 -32.22 9.26
N HIS A 3 -16.23 -31.53 10.38
CA HIS A 3 -16.40 -30.07 10.34
C HIS A 3 -15.13 -29.53 9.70
N SER A 4 -15.30 -28.85 8.55
CA SER A 4 -14.23 -28.06 7.97
C SER A 4 -13.90 -26.96 8.99
N SER A 5 -12.65 -26.89 9.45
CA SER A 5 -12.25 -25.82 10.37
C SER A 5 -12.41 -24.47 9.71
N THR A 6 -12.81 -23.48 10.50
CA THR A 6 -13.15 -22.13 10.05
C THR A 6 -12.03 -21.15 10.42
N VAL A 7 -11.57 -20.37 9.45
CA VAL A 7 -10.48 -19.40 9.63
C VAL A 7 -10.98 -17.98 9.35
N ALA A 8 -10.55 -17.03 10.17
CA ALA A 8 -10.69 -15.61 9.90
C ALA A 8 -9.33 -14.99 9.53
N MET A 9 -9.34 -13.96 8.67
CA MET A 9 -8.15 -13.24 8.25
C MET A 9 -8.30 -11.75 8.54
N ILE A 10 -7.33 -11.20 9.27
CA ILE A 10 -7.19 -9.75 9.48
C ILE A 10 -5.93 -9.31 8.76
N SER A 11 -6.06 -8.38 7.81
CA SER A 11 -4.92 -7.85 7.06
C SER A 11 -4.67 -6.41 7.45
N LEU A 12 -3.52 -6.14 8.08
CA LEU A 12 -3.09 -4.81 8.48
C LEU A 12 -1.96 -4.31 7.56
N GLY A 13 -1.81 -2.98 7.49
CA GLY A 13 -0.69 -2.33 6.85
C GLY A 13 -0.89 -2.11 5.35
N CYS A 14 0.07 -2.47 4.52
CA CYS A 14 0.19 -1.98 3.15
C CYS A 14 -0.41 -2.94 2.09
N PRO A 15 -0.59 -2.48 0.84
CA PRO A 15 -1.05 -3.30 -0.29
C PRO A 15 -0.30 -4.62 -0.49
N LYS A 16 1.01 -4.63 -0.21
CA LYS A 16 1.81 -5.86 -0.31
C LYS A 16 1.43 -6.90 0.74
N ASN A 17 1.05 -6.44 1.95
CA ASN A 17 0.50 -7.33 2.99
C ASN A 17 -0.86 -7.90 2.57
N LEU A 18 -1.72 -7.07 1.99
CA LEU A 18 -3.03 -7.54 1.51
C LEU A 18 -2.87 -8.63 0.46
N VAL A 19 -1.98 -8.44 -0.53
CA VAL A 19 -1.68 -9.50 -1.52
C VAL A 19 -1.20 -10.78 -0.83
N ASN A 20 -0.34 -10.69 0.20
CA ASN A 20 0.08 -11.88 0.93
C ASN A 20 -1.06 -12.54 1.72
N SER A 21 -1.99 -11.76 2.27
CA SER A 21 -3.20 -12.31 2.92
C SER A 21 -4.06 -13.08 1.93
N GLU A 22 -4.26 -12.54 0.74
CA GLU A 22 -5.03 -13.17 -0.33
C GLU A 22 -4.38 -14.45 -0.87
N GLU A 23 -3.04 -14.48 -0.94
CA GLU A 23 -2.27 -15.71 -1.25
C GLU A 23 -2.49 -16.78 -0.16
N MET A 24 -2.42 -16.40 1.13
CA MET A 24 -2.68 -17.30 2.24
C MET A 24 -4.13 -17.81 2.23
N LEU A 25 -5.10 -16.94 1.96
CA LEU A 25 -6.52 -17.33 1.84
C LEU A 25 -6.74 -18.38 0.75
N ALA A 26 -6.13 -18.21 -0.42
CA ALA A 26 -6.24 -19.18 -1.51
C ALA A 26 -5.67 -20.55 -1.12
N LEU A 27 -4.50 -20.60 -0.47
CA LEU A 27 -3.89 -21.83 0.00
C LEU A 27 -4.77 -22.55 1.05
N LEU A 28 -5.38 -21.80 1.96
CA LEU A 28 -6.29 -22.35 2.96
C LEU A 28 -7.59 -22.85 2.32
N GLN A 29 -8.12 -22.12 1.33
CA GLN A 29 -9.30 -22.55 0.58
C GLN A 29 -9.05 -23.87 -0.15
N ASP A 30 -7.91 -24.01 -0.82
CA ASP A 30 -7.50 -25.22 -1.51
C ASP A 30 -7.31 -26.40 -0.56
N ALA A 31 -6.90 -26.13 0.69
CA ALA A 31 -6.80 -27.13 1.77
C ALA A 31 -8.16 -27.47 2.40
N GLY A 32 -9.25 -26.82 2.01
CA GLY A 32 -10.60 -27.14 2.44
C GLY A 32 -11.06 -26.40 3.71
N TYR A 33 -10.39 -25.33 4.14
CA TYR A 33 -10.85 -24.47 5.23
C TYR A 33 -12.04 -23.61 4.81
N ALA A 34 -12.98 -23.39 5.75
CA ALA A 34 -14.03 -22.41 5.60
C ALA A 34 -13.58 -21.03 6.12
N PHE A 35 -14.20 -19.94 5.65
CA PHE A 35 -13.89 -18.60 6.10
C PHE A 35 -15.08 -17.94 6.81
N THR A 36 -14.76 -17.05 7.77
CA THR A 36 -15.75 -16.25 8.50
C THR A 36 -15.18 -14.87 8.82
N ASP A 37 -16.07 -13.86 8.83
CA ASP A 37 -15.75 -12.52 9.36
C ASP A 37 -16.10 -12.40 10.85
N ASP A 38 -16.80 -13.39 11.41
CA ASP A 38 -17.18 -13.45 12.82
C ASP A 38 -16.07 -14.17 13.63
N LEU A 39 -15.24 -13.37 14.30
CA LEU A 39 -14.09 -13.89 15.05
C LEU A 39 -14.49 -14.84 16.17
N ALA A 40 -15.68 -14.67 16.78
CA ALA A 40 -16.19 -15.57 17.82
C ALA A 40 -16.49 -16.98 17.29
N LYS A 41 -16.66 -17.14 15.97
CA LYS A 41 -16.95 -18.44 15.32
C LYS A 41 -15.74 -19.05 14.61
N ALA A 42 -14.60 -18.35 14.60
CA ALA A 42 -13.39 -18.87 13.98
C ALA A 42 -12.70 -19.91 14.88
N ASP A 43 -12.20 -20.99 14.29
CA ASP A 43 -11.29 -21.92 14.98
C ASP A 43 -9.87 -21.33 15.05
N ALA A 44 -9.49 -20.54 14.03
CA ALA A 44 -8.23 -19.82 14.02
C ALA A 44 -8.40 -18.42 13.36
N VAL A 45 -7.72 -17.42 13.90
CA VAL A 45 -7.59 -16.07 13.32
C VAL A 45 -6.15 -15.85 12.91
N ILE A 46 -5.93 -15.47 11.66
CA ILE A 46 -4.62 -15.09 11.15
C ILE A 46 -4.58 -13.55 11.06
N ILE A 47 -3.64 -12.92 11.76
CA ILE A 47 -3.42 -11.49 11.76
C ILE A 47 -2.15 -11.19 10.97
N ASN A 48 -2.28 -10.70 9.74
CA ASN A 48 -1.15 -10.32 8.91
C ASN A 48 -0.76 -8.87 9.22
N THR A 49 0.38 -8.69 9.86
CA THR A 49 0.78 -7.49 10.59
C THR A 49 1.80 -6.64 9.84
N CYS A 50 1.84 -5.35 10.15
CA CYS A 50 2.86 -4.40 9.73
C CYS A 50 3.84 -4.11 10.88
N ALA A 51 5.09 -3.73 10.55
CA ALA A 51 6.10 -3.26 11.50
C ALA A 51 7.03 -2.23 10.84
N PHE A 52 6.47 -1.41 9.97
CA PHE A 52 7.23 -0.41 9.22
C PHE A 52 7.53 0.82 10.06
N ILE A 53 6.57 1.26 10.88
CA ILE A 53 6.68 2.41 11.79
C ILE A 53 6.03 2.05 13.15
N GLU A 54 6.30 2.86 14.18
CA GLU A 54 5.83 2.61 15.55
C GLU A 54 4.30 2.49 15.63
N SER A 55 3.55 3.40 15.00
CA SER A 55 2.09 3.36 15.01
C SER A 55 1.52 2.06 14.42
N ALA A 56 2.14 1.53 13.37
CA ALA A 56 1.71 0.26 12.77
C ALA A 56 2.04 -0.95 13.66
N LYS A 57 3.08 -0.87 14.51
CA LYS A 57 3.38 -1.90 15.52
C LYS A 57 2.34 -1.85 16.64
N THR A 58 2.00 -0.65 17.11
CA THR A 58 0.96 -0.44 18.12
C THR A 58 -0.38 -0.99 17.66
N GLU A 59 -0.84 -0.61 16.46
CA GLU A 59 -2.06 -1.13 15.83
C GLU A 59 -2.07 -2.67 15.77
N ALA A 60 -0.95 -3.27 15.38
CA ALA A 60 -0.85 -4.73 15.29
C ALA A 60 -0.97 -5.40 16.66
N ILE A 61 -0.32 -4.86 17.70
CA ILE A 61 -0.39 -5.39 19.07
C ILE A 61 -1.81 -5.24 19.64
N GLU A 62 -2.41 -4.05 19.46
CA GLU A 62 -3.79 -3.80 19.90
C GLU A 62 -4.77 -4.78 19.24
N LYS A 63 -4.62 -5.04 17.94
CA LYS A 63 -5.46 -5.99 17.20
C LYS A 63 -5.25 -7.44 17.67
N ILE A 64 -4.03 -7.84 18.05
CA ILE A 64 -3.76 -9.15 18.65
C ILE A 64 -4.49 -9.29 19.98
N LEU A 65 -4.40 -8.28 20.85
CA LEU A 65 -5.03 -8.29 22.18
C LEU A 65 -6.57 -8.22 22.07
N GLU A 66 -7.10 -7.40 21.16
CA GLU A 66 -8.53 -7.38 20.85
C GLU A 66 -9.01 -8.76 20.38
N THR A 67 -8.29 -9.40 19.46
CA THR A 67 -8.63 -10.74 18.99
C THR A 67 -8.58 -11.76 20.11
N ALA A 68 -7.64 -11.64 21.05
CA ALA A 68 -7.55 -12.55 22.20
C ALA A 68 -8.75 -12.43 23.15
N SER A 69 -9.42 -11.28 23.21
CA SER A 69 -10.61 -11.08 24.06
C SER A 69 -11.80 -11.96 23.63
N TYR A 70 -11.87 -12.37 22.34
CA TYR A 70 -12.91 -13.29 21.85
C TYR A 70 -12.81 -14.69 22.48
N ARG A 71 -11.71 -15.02 23.18
CA ARG A 71 -11.62 -16.28 23.97
C ARG A 71 -12.55 -16.32 25.17
N GLU A 72 -13.12 -15.19 25.56
CA GLU A 72 -14.21 -15.18 26.56
C GLU A 72 -15.46 -15.88 26.01
N GLU A 73 -15.73 -15.78 24.71
CA GLU A 73 -16.85 -16.41 24.02
C GLU A 73 -16.45 -17.74 23.34
N ASN A 74 -15.22 -17.83 22.83
CA ASN A 74 -14.65 -19.02 22.17
C ASN A 74 -13.28 -19.37 22.76
N PRO A 75 -13.25 -20.13 23.86
CA PRO A 75 -12.01 -20.48 24.58
C PRO A 75 -10.98 -21.25 23.73
N ASP A 76 -11.41 -21.94 22.68
CA ASP A 76 -10.55 -22.73 21.80
C ASP A 76 -9.94 -21.96 20.65
N LEU A 77 -10.30 -20.65 20.48
CA LEU A 77 -9.80 -19.78 19.43
C LEU A 77 -8.27 -19.75 19.39
N LYS A 78 -7.70 -20.03 18.21
CA LYS A 78 -6.26 -19.94 17.94
C LYS A 78 -5.90 -18.65 17.25
N ILE A 79 -4.76 -18.06 17.60
CA ILE A 79 -4.27 -16.81 17.04
C ILE A 79 -2.92 -17.05 16.38
N VAL A 80 -2.85 -16.77 15.07
CA VAL A 80 -1.62 -16.81 14.29
C VAL A 80 -1.23 -15.39 13.88
N VAL A 81 -0.06 -14.94 14.31
CA VAL A 81 0.50 -13.64 13.89
C VAL A 81 1.43 -13.85 12.72
N SER A 82 1.17 -13.14 11.63
CA SER A 82 1.92 -13.22 10.37
C SER A 82 2.45 -11.85 9.96
N GLY A 83 3.33 -11.81 8.95
CA GLY A 83 3.76 -10.57 8.32
C GLY A 83 5.02 -9.95 8.89
N CYS A 84 5.12 -8.62 8.75
CA CYS A 84 6.34 -7.88 9.04
C CYS A 84 6.66 -7.85 10.54
N LEU A 85 5.66 -7.74 11.43
CA LEU A 85 5.88 -7.78 12.88
C LEU A 85 6.40 -9.17 13.28
N ALA A 86 5.76 -10.23 12.80
CA ALA A 86 6.19 -11.60 13.03
C ALA A 86 7.61 -11.88 12.52
N GLN A 87 7.98 -11.30 11.37
CA GLN A 87 9.34 -11.45 10.84
C GLN A 87 10.39 -10.76 11.71
N ARG A 88 10.07 -9.59 12.24
CA ARG A 88 11.01 -8.73 12.96
C ARG A 88 11.14 -9.13 14.43
N TYR A 89 10.04 -9.43 15.09
CA TYR A 89 9.91 -9.58 16.54
C TYR A 89 9.36 -10.92 16.98
N ALA A 90 9.63 -12.00 16.24
CA ALA A 90 9.09 -13.33 16.56
C ALA A 90 9.43 -13.81 17.99
N ASP A 91 10.65 -13.51 18.46
CA ASP A 91 11.12 -13.94 19.78
C ASP A 91 10.43 -13.11 20.88
N ASP A 92 10.27 -11.80 20.65
CA ASP A 92 9.57 -10.89 21.60
C ASP A 92 8.06 -11.22 21.66
N ILE A 93 7.42 -11.45 20.51
CA ILE A 93 6.03 -11.91 20.45
C ILE A 93 5.85 -13.20 21.25
N ARG A 94 6.77 -14.15 21.10
CA ARG A 94 6.70 -15.43 21.83
C ARG A 94 6.86 -15.25 23.33
N ALA A 95 7.68 -14.30 23.77
CA ALA A 95 7.96 -14.02 25.18
C ALA A 95 6.87 -13.17 25.84
N GLU A 96 6.33 -12.16 25.14
CA GLU A 96 5.52 -11.11 25.74
C GLU A 96 4.02 -11.23 25.42
N LEU A 97 3.65 -11.97 24.34
CA LEU A 97 2.26 -12.19 23.92
C LEU A 97 1.89 -13.69 24.01
N PRO A 98 1.62 -14.21 25.23
CA PRO A 98 1.28 -15.61 25.45
C PRO A 98 -0.01 -16.05 24.74
N GLU A 99 -0.86 -15.09 24.36
CA GLU A 99 -2.08 -15.27 23.57
C GLU A 99 -1.82 -15.80 22.17
N VAL A 100 -0.62 -15.58 21.62
CA VAL A 100 -0.26 -15.98 20.26
C VAL A 100 0.11 -17.46 20.22
N ASP A 101 -0.66 -18.26 19.46
CA ASP A 101 -0.41 -19.68 19.26
C ASP A 101 0.62 -19.94 18.16
N GLY A 102 0.53 -19.25 17.02
CA GLY A 102 1.42 -19.42 15.88
C GLY A 102 2.09 -18.13 15.44
N ILE A 103 3.34 -18.22 14.94
CA ILE A 103 4.08 -17.07 14.40
C ILE A 103 4.61 -17.42 13.01
N MET A 104 4.36 -16.53 12.02
CA MET A 104 4.75 -16.75 10.64
C MET A 104 5.30 -15.47 10.02
N GLY A 105 6.61 -15.43 9.72
CA GLY A 105 7.26 -14.30 9.08
C GLY A 105 7.00 -14.17 7.58
N THR A 106 7.50 -13.09 6.98
CA THR A 106 7.29 -12.76 5.56
C THR A 106 7.88 -13.78 4.58
N GLY A 107 8.81 -14.61 5.02
CA GLY A 107 9.40 -15.69 4.21
C GLY A 107 8.64 -17.03 4.26
N SER A 108 7.51 -17.10 4.97
CA SER A 108 6.80 -18.37 5.25
C SER A 108 5.33 -18.38 4.86
N TYR A 109 4.83 -17.45 4.08
CA TYR A 109 3.40 -17.40 3.72
C TYR A 109 2.88 -18.68 3.06
N SER A 110 3.73 -19.36 2.29
CA SER A 110 3.38 -20.67 1.68
C SER A 110 3.19 -21.81 2.70
N GLU A 111 3.63 -21.62 3.94
CA GLU A 111 3.50 -22.61 5.02
C GLU A 111 2.21 -22.43 5.84
N VAL A 112 1.31 -21.52 5.45
CA VAL A 112 0.13 -21.12 6.23
C VAL A 112 -0.73 -22.32 6.61
N VAL A 113 -0.97 -23.27 5.71
CA VAL A 113 -1.77 -24.48 5.97
C VAL A 113 -1.15 -25.30 7.10
N SER A 114 0.16 -25.59 7.01
CA SER A 114 0.85 -26.38 8.03
C SER A 114 0.94 -25.66 9.38
N VAL A 115 0.99 -24.32 9.39
CA VAL A 115 0.97 -23.52 10.62
C VAL A 115 -0.41 -23.57 11.27
N VAL A 116 -1.48 -23.43 10.50
CA VAL A 116 -2.86 -23.52 11.01
C VAL A 116 -3.16 -24.94 11.53
N GLU A 117 -2.77 -25.99 10.81
CA GLU A 117 -2.91 -27.37 11.29
C GLU A 117 -2.19 -27.59 12.63
N ALA A 118 -0.96 -27.10 12.78
CA ALA A 118 -0.18 -27.23 14.00
C ALA A 118 -0.82 -26.50 15.17
N VAL A 119 -1.31 -25.26 15.00
CA VAL A 119 -1.96 -24.53 16.11
C VAL A 119 -3.29 -25.15 16.50
N LEU A 120 -4.07 -25.68 15.56
CA LEU A 120 -5.30 -26.39 15.83
C LEU A 120 -5.05 -27.72 16.57
N ALA A 121 -3.88 -28.35 16.35
CA ALA A 121 -3.43 -29.51 17.10
C ALA A 121 -2.88 -29.16 18.49
N GLY A 122 -2.75 -27.89 18.86
CA GLY A 122 -2.24 -27.40 20.14
C GLY A 122 -0.75 -27.12 20.19
N ASP A 123 -0.05 -27.21 19.05
CA ASP A 123 1.35 -26.81 18.92
C ASP A 123 1.49 -25.30 18.85
N LYS A 124 2.71 -24.78 19.09
CA LYS A 124 3.04 -23.35 19.01
C LYS A 124 4.16 -23.11 17.98
N PRO A 125 3.90 -23.28 16.67
CA PRO A 125 4.93 -23.14 15.64
C PRO A 125 5.44 -21.70 15.53
N THR A 126 6.73 -21.56 15.18
CA THR A 126 7.34 -20.31 14.74
C THR A 126 8.04 -20.59 13.42
N ARG A 127 7.62 -19.90 12.35
CA ARG A 127 8.16 -20.02 11.00
C ARG A 127 8.60 -18.65 10.51
N ARG A 128 9.87 -18.47 10.19
CA ARG A 128 10.36 -17.18 9.65
C ARG A 128 10.70 -17.25 8.17
N GLY A 129 11.08 -18.40 7.67
CA GLY A 129 11.47 -18.62 6.28
C GLY A 129 12.61 -17.72 5.79
N ALA A 130 13.02 -17.90 4.56
CA ALA A 130 14.05 -17.08 3.94
C ALA A 130 13.42 -15.91 3.20
N ILE A 131 13.60 -14.68 3.69
CA ILE A 131 13.09 -13.46 3.04
C ILE A 131 13.69 -13.21 1.63
N SER A 132 14.76 -13.92 1.29
CA SER A 132 15.41 -13.86 -0.02
C SER A 132 15.03 -15.02 -0.95
N ALA A 133 14.08 -15.89 -0.54
CA ALA A 133 13.60 -16.97 -1.38
C ALA A 133 13.01 -16.43 -2.70
N PRO A 134 13.11 -17.18 -3.80
CA PRO A 134 12.39 -16.84 -5.04
C PRO A 134 10.90 -16.62 -4.76
N LEU A 135 10.29 -15.71 -5.51
CA LEU A 135 8.85 -15.55 -5.47
C LEU A 135 8.18 -16.75 -6.15
N HIS A 136 7.17 -17.28 -5.49
CA HIS A 136 6.36 -18.37 -6.03
C HIS A 136 5.09 -17.78 -6.64
N ASP A 137 4.63 -18.41 -7.72
CA ASP A 137 3.33 -18.15 -8.30
C ASP A 137 2.28 -18.85 -7.42
N THR A 138 1.63 -18.08 -6.58
CA THR A 138 0.60 -18.57 -5.66
C THR A 138 -0.77 -18.10 -6.16
N PRO A 139 -1.78 -18.97 -6.25
CA PRO A 139 -3.15 -18.53 -6.47
C PRO A 139 -3.56 -17.49 -5.43
N ARG A 140 -4.52 -16.65 -5.77
CA ARG A 140 -4.97 -15.57 -4.90
C ARG A 140 -6.48 -15.52 -4.78
N ALA A 141 -7.00 -15.43 -3.56
CA ALA A 141 -8.40 -15.16 -3.28
C ALA A 141 -8.55 -13.66 -3.06
N VAL A 142 -8.94 -12.93 -4.13
CA VAL A 142 -9.05 -11.46 -4.10
C VAL A 142 -10.10 -11.02 -3.10
N SER A 143 -9.72 -10.19 -2.14
CA SER A 143 -10.56 -9.70 -1.05
C SER A 143 -11.11 -8.28 -1.25
N THR A 144 -10.57 -7.54 -2.22
CA THR A 144 -10.99 -6.17 -2.57
C THR A 144 -12.30 -6.11 -3.35
N GLY A 145 -12.96 -7.25 -3.52
CA GLY A 145 -14.16 -7.39 -4.33
C GLY A 145 -13.87 -7.39 -5.84
N PRO A 146 -14.91 -7.42 -6.70
CA PRO A 146 -14.72 -7.55 -8.14
C PRO A 146 -14.27 -6.25 -8.83
N ASN A 147 -14.15 -5.14 -8.10
CA ASN A 147 -14.04 -3.82 -8.70
C ASN A 147 -12.59 -3.45 -9.01
N TRP A 148 -11.66 -3.79 -8.12
CA TRP A 148 -10.25 -3.46 -8.26
C TRP A 148 -9.37 -4.50 -7.59
N ALA A 149 -8.10 -4.57 -7.97
CA ALA A 149 -7.13 -5.47 -7.34
C ALA A 149 -5.71 -4.90 -7.43
N TYR A 150 -4.91 -5.19 -6.41
CA TYR A 150 -3.48 -4.98 -6.50
C TYR A 150 -2.83 -6.08 -7.35
N LEU A 151 -1.83 -5.74 -8.15
CA LEU A 151 -0.95 -6.68 -8.83
C LEU A 151 0.49 -6.45 -8.37
N ARG A 152 0.99 -7.36 -7.56
CA ARG A 152 2.38 -7.30 -7.09
C ARG A 152 3.32 -7.81 -8.18
N ILE A 153 4.22 -6.93 -8.68
CA ILE A 153 5.16 -7.27 -9.75
C ILE A 153 6.57 -7.60 -9.24
N ALA A 154 6.90 -7.21 -8.01
CA ALA A 154 8.17 -7.49 -7.36
C ALA A 154 8.04 -7.46 -5.83
N GLU A 155 9.04 -7.95 -5.12
CA GLU A 155 9.14 -7.96 -3.67
C GLU A 155 10.55 -7.59 -3.22
N GLY A 156 10.67 -6.91 -2.05
CA GLY A 156 11.94 -6.46 -1.50
C GLY A 156 12.45 -5.16 -2.10
N CYS A 157 13.55 -4.63 -1.56
CA CYS A 157 14.08 -3.33 -1.98
C CYS A 157 15.59 -3.23 -1.77
N ASP A 158 16.30 -2.70 -2.78
CA ASP A 158 17.75 -2.47 -2.73
C ASP A 158 18.14 -0.99 -2.57
N ASN A 159 17.17 -0.07 -2.39
CA ASN A 159 17.45 1.37 -2.29
C ASN A 159 18.20 1.78 -1.01
N ARG A 160 18.09 0.99 0.08
CA ARG A 160 18.82 1.19 1.35
C ARG A 160 18.68 2.58 1.94
N CYS A 161 17.49 3.18 1.87
CA CYS A 161 17.22 4.44 2.53
C CYS A 161 17.52 4.30 4.03
N ALA A 162 18.20 5.30 4.61
CA ALA A 162 18.75 5.20 5.97
C ALA A 162 17.70 5.03 7.07
N TYR A 163 16.45 5.44 6.83
CA TYR A 163 15.31 5.32 7.76
C TYR A 163 14.50 4.02 7.59
N CYS A 164 14.81 3.19 6.57
CA CYS A 164 13.89 2.15 6.11
C CYS A 164 14.29 0.75 6.54
N VAL A 165 13.36 0.02 7.15
CA VAL A 165 13.54 -1.38 7.60
C VAL A 165 13.18 -2.43 6.53
N ILE A 166 12.61 -2.03 5.40
CA ILE A 166 12.12 -2.96 4.37
C ILE A 166 13.17 -4.00 3.91
N PRO A 167 14.43 -3.64 3.66
CA PRO A 167 15.43 -4.63 3.25
C PRO A 167 15.61 -5.78 4.25
N SER A 168 15.47 -5.52 5.56
CA SER A 168 15.55 -6.54 6.60
C SER A 168 14.27 -7.37 6.76
N LEU A 169 13.12 -6.85 6.31
CA LEU A 169 11.82 -7.52 6.43
C LEU A 169 11.41 -8.28 5.17
N ARG A 170 11.76 -7.75 4.00
CA ARG A 170 11.31 -8.26 2.69
C ARG A 170 12.47 -8.72 1.79
N GLY A 171 13.71 -8.54 2.24
CA GLY A 171 14.91 -8.94 1.51
C GLY A 171 15.28 -8.04 0.35
N LYS A 172 16.17 -8.56 -0.51
CA LYS A 172 16.58 -7.90 -1.74
C LYS A 172 15.44 -7.82 -2.75
N PHE A 173 15.53 -6.85 -3.65
CA PHE A 173 14.60 -6.70 -4.74
C PHE A 173 14.57 -7.96 -5.64
N ARG A 174 13.39 -8.49 -5.88
CA ARG A 174 13.13 -9.67 -6.74
C ARG A 174 11.89 -9.41 -7.57
N SER A 175 12.05 -9.37 -8.87
CA SER A 175 10.94 -9.29 -9.83
C SER A 175 10.23 -10.64 -9.98
N ARG A 176 8.95 -10.62 -10.24
CA ARG A 176 8.23 -11.75 -10.82
C ARG A 176 8.50 -11.81 -12.32
N THR A 177 8.40 -12.99 -12.92
CA THR A 177 8.51 -13.12 -14.39
C THR A 177 7.33 -12.42 -15.07
N LYS A 178 7.56 -11.93 -16.29
CA LYS A 178 6.50 -11.27 -17.07
C LYS A 178 5.33 -12.23 -17.32
N GLU A 179 5.63 -13.49 -17.59
CA GLU A 179 4.65 -14.57 -17.84
C GLU A 179 3.73 -14.76 -16.64
N SER A 180 4.30 -14.88 -15.43
CA SER A 180 3.55 -15.02 -14.18
C SER A 180 2.63 -13.84 -13.91
N ILE A 181 3.14 -12.62 -14.09
CA ILE A 181 2.36 -11.40 -13.90
C ILE A 181 1.19 -11.32 -14.86
N LEU A 182 1.43 -11.62 -16.16
CA LEU A 182 0.40 -11.58 -17.18
C LEU A 182 -0.64 -12.69 -17.02
N GLU A 183 -0.26 -13.86 -16.50
CA GLU A 183 -1.20 -14.93 -16.19
C GLU A 183 -2.16 -14.51 -15.08
N GLU A 184 -1.64 -13.98 -13.96
CA GLU A 184 -2.47 -13.44 -12.87
C GLU A 184 -3.36 -12.29 -13.37
N ALA A 185 -2.80 -11.34 -14.13
CA ALA A 185 -3.57 -10.23 -14.67
C ALA A 185 -4.73 -10.68 -15.59
N ARG A 186 -4.54 -11.75 -16.39
CA ARG A 186 -5.63 -12.33 -17.20
C ARG A 186 -6.74 -12.93 -16.32
N LEU A 187 -6.39 -13.59 -15.23
CA LEU A 187 -7.37 -14.14 -14.28
C LEU A 187 -8.15 -13.01 -13.61
N LEU A 188 -7.47 -11.93 -13.20
CA LEU A 188 -8.11 -10.75 -12.62
C LEU A 188 -9.07 -10.07 -13.62
N ALA A 189 -8.65 -9.87 -14.87
CA ALA A 189 -9.49 -9.32 -15.92
C ALA A 189 -10.72 -10.22 -16.18
N ALA A 190 -10.51 -11.54 -16.27
CA ALA A 190 -11.58 -12.50 -16.47
C ALA A 190 -12.59 -12.56 -15.30
N SER A 191 -12.16 -12.24 -14.08
CA SER A 191 -13.04 -12.12 -12.91
C SER A 191 -13.84 -10.82 -12.86
N GLY A 192 -13.59 -9.87 -13.78
CA GLY A 192 -14.33 -8.63 -13.90
C GLY A 192 -13.70 -7.43 -13.20
N VAL A 193 -12.47 -7.54 -12.69
CA VAL A 193 -11.70 -6.42 -12.11
C VAL A 193 -11.61 -5.27 -13.11
N LYS A 194 -12.01 -4.07 -12.69
CA LYS A 194 -12.02 -2.87 -13.53
C LYS A 194 -10.74 -2.05 -13.39
N GLU A 195 -10.19 -1.95 -12.19
CA GLU A 195 -8.95 -1.24 -11.93
C GLU A 195 -7.85 -2.19 -11.44
N LEU A 196 -6.72 -2.18 -12.14
CA LEU A 196 -5.51 -2.91 -11.77
C LEU A 196 -4.49 -1.93 -11.17
N ILE A 197 -4.06 -2.17 -9.93
CA ILE A 197 -3.09 -1.31 -9.24
C ILE A 197 -1.76 -2.04 -9.13
N ILE A 198 -0.76 -1.54 -9.84
CA ILE A 198 0.59 -2.12 -9.88
C ILE A 198 1.36 -1.72 -8.63
N VAL A 199 1.85 -2.72 -7.89
CA VAL A 199 2.57 -2.50 -6.63
C VAL A 199 3.85 -3.31 -6.50
N ALA A 200 4.85 -2.70 -5.87
CA ALA A 200 6.04 -3.30 -5.29
C ALA A 200 6.56 -2.32 -4.22
N GLN A 201 7.75 -2.53 -3.68
CA GLN A 201 8.43 -1.50 -2.87
C GLN A 201 9.01 -0.40 -3.75
N ASP A 202 9.28 -0.72 -5.01
CA ASP A 202 9.76 0.18 -6.07
C ASP A 202 9.45 -0.47 -7.43
N ILE A 203 8.38 -0.01 -8.10
CA ILE A 203 7.98 -0.59 -9.39
C ILE A 203 8.90 -0.17 -10.53
N THR A 204 9.59 0.97 -10.41
CA THR A 204 10.46 1.51 -11.46
C THR A 204 11.68 0.62 -11.74
N ARG A 205 12.04 -0.26 -10.80
CA ARG A 205 13.16 -1.22 -10.97
C ARG A 205 12.76 -2.54 -11.60
N TYR A 206 11.48 -2.73 -11.93
CA TYR A 206 11.01 -4.00 -12.44
C TYR A 206 11.85 -4.53 -13.60
N GLY A 207 12.28 -5.78 -13.48
CA GLY A 207 13.02 -6.52 -14.49
C GLY A 207 14.54 -6.42 -14.39
N ILE A 208 15.09 -5.47 -13.63
CA ILE A 208 16.54 -5.24 -13.59
C ILE A 208 17.34 -6.46 -13.09
N ASP A 209 16.79 -7.22 -12.17
CA ASP A 209 17.37 -8.44 -11.59
C ASP A 209 17.19 -9.67 -12.48
N LEU A 210 16.09 -9.77 -13.22
CA LEU A 210 15.79 -10.91 -14.09
C LEU A 210 16.34 -10.74 -15.51
N TYR A 211 16.23 -9.53 -16.07
CA TYR A 211 16.48 -9.27 -17.50
C TYR A 211 17.69 -8.35 -17.73
N GLY A 212 18.34 -7.87 -16.65
CA GLY A 212 19.49 -6.96 -16.73
C GLY A 212 19.15 -5.54 -17.19
N LYS A 213 17.86 -5.20 -17.34
CA LYS A 213 17.34 -3.88 -17.70
C LYS A 213 16.00 -3.61 -17.03
N VAL A 214 15.61 -2.34 -16.93
CA VAL A 214 14.25 -1.96 -16.54
C VAL A 214 13.27 -2.39 -17.62
N CYS A 215 12.17 -3.02 -17.22
CA CYS A 215 11.15 -3.56 -18.13
C CYS A 215 9.73 -3.10 -17.77
N LEU A 216 9.58 -2.05 -16.95
CA LEU A 216 8.26 -1.59 -16.51
C LEU A 216 7.40 -1.14 -17.68
N THR A 217 7.92 -0.31 -18.58
CA THR A 217 7.19 0.18 -19.75
C THR A 217 6.72 -0.96 -20.66
N GLU A 218 7.60 -1.95 -20.90
CA GLU A 218 7.24 -3.14 -21.68
C GLU A 218 6.11 -3.94 -21.01
N LEU A 219 6.15 -4.07 -19.68
CA LEU A 219 5.11 -4.77 -18.92
C LEU A 219 3.77 -4.01 -19.00
N LEU A 220 3.78 -2.69 -18.83
CA LEU A 220 2.58 -1.85 -18.92
C LEU A 220 1.90 -1.97 -20.29
N LYS A 221 2.66 -1.94 -21.38
CA LYS A 221 2.15 -2.16 -22.76
C LYS A 221 1.40 -3.48 -22.88
N GLU A 222 1.86 -4.55 -22.23
CA GLU A 222 1.16 -5.85 -22.26
C GLU A 222 -0.07 -5.88 -21.33
N LEU A 223 0.01 -5.28 -20.16
CA LEU A 223 -1.12 -5.21 -19.22
C LEU A 223 -2.29 -4.38 -19.78
N CYS A 224 -2.00 -3.29 -20.48
CA CYS A 224 -3.02 -2.43 -21.10
C CYS A 224 -3.76 -3.11 -22.27
N LYS A 225 -3.26 -4.22 -22.80
CA LYS A 225 -4.01 -5.04 -23.79
C LYS A 225 -5.15 -5.86 -23.15
N LEU A 226 -5.12 -6.05 -21.83
CA LEU A 226 -6.13 -6.79 -21.11
C LEU A 226 -7.39 -5.92 -20.82
N ASP A 227 -8.48 -6.56 -20.45
CA ASP A 227 -9.78 -5.88 -20.25
C ASP A 227 -9.88 -5.24 -18.86
N PHE A 228 -8.99 -4.27 -18.60
CA PHE A 228 -9.09 -3.33 -17.48
C PHE A 228 -9.57 -1.98 -17.99
N ARG A 229 -10.32 -1.25 -17.15
CA ARG A 229 -10.67 0.14 -17.40
C ARG A 229 -9.52 1.06 -17.00
N TRP A 230 -8.89 0.79 -15.85
CA TRP A 230 -7.80 1.57 -15.29
C TRP A 230 -6.61 0.69 -14.89
N VAL A 231 -5.41 1.21 -15.12
CA VAL A 231 -4.13 0.69 -14.64
C VAL A 231 -3.46 1.81 -13.85
N ARG A 232 -3.30 1.63 -12.54
CA ARG A 232 -2.71 2.62 -11.64
C ARG A 232 -1.32 2.19 -11.20
N LEU A 233 -0.42 3.17 -11.04
CA LEU A 233 0.98 2.94 -10.67
C LEU A 233 1.26 3.49 -9.27
N HIS A 234 1.72 2.65 -8.35
CA HIS A 234 2.13 3.04 -7.02
C HIS A 234 3.61 2.77 -6.77
N TYR A 235 4.26 3.63 -5.95
CA TYR A 235 5.63 3.47 -5.49
C TYR A 235 6.68 3.58 -6.61
N LEU A 236 6.66 4.70 -7.34
CA LEU A 236 7.68 5.04 -8.31
C LEU A 236 8.85 5.78 -7.63
N TYR A 237 10.07 5.43 -7.99
CA TYR A 237 11.25 6.16 -7.55
C TYR A 237 11.65 7.19 -8.61
N PRO A 238 11.90 8.47 -8.22
CA PRO A 238 12.12 9.57 -9.18
C PRO A 238 13.22 9.28 -10.19
N GLU A 239 14.32 8.67 -9.73
CA GLU A 239 15.56 8.50 -10.50
C GLU A 239 15.43 7.55 -11.71
N LEU A 240 14.39 6.75 -11.76
CA LEU A 240 14.17 5.74 -12.81
C LEU A 240 12.94 6.04 -13.68
N ILE A 241 12.33 7.22 -13.51
CA ILE A 241 11.24 7.68 -14.38
C ILE A 241 11.88 8.32 -15.61
N ASP A 242 12.00 7.55 -16.67
CA ASP A 242 12.59 7.99 -17.95
C ASP A 242 11.55 8.49 -18.95
N ASP A 243 12.05 8.97 -20.09
CA ASP A 243 11.20 9.52 -21.15
C ASP A 243 10.27 8.47 -21.77
N GLU A 244 10.70 7.22 -21.87
CA GLU A 244 9.88 6.14 -22.44
C GLU A 244 8.69 5.82 -21.53
N LEU A 245 8.90 5.78 -20.21
CA LEU A 245 7.83 5.57 -19.25
C LEU A 245 6.85 6.77 -19.24
N ILE A 246 7.38 8.01 -19.31
CA ILE A 246 6.54 9.21 -19.35
C ILE A 246 5.66 9.22 -20.61
N ASP A 247 6.23 8.88 -21.77
CA ASP A 247 5.48 8.83 -23.02
C ASP A 247 4.39 7.75 -23.01
N GLU A 248 4.69 6.59 -22.44
CA GLU A 248 3.72 5.51 -22.29
C GLU A 248 2.56 5.94 -21.38
N ILE A 249 2.86 6.53 -20.21
CA ILE A 249 1.83 7.02 -19.29
C ILE A 249 0.99 8.12 -19.95
N ALA A 250 1.61 9.01 -20.72
CA ALA A 250 0.91 10.11 -21.38
C ALA A 250 -0.04 9.63 -22.49
N SER A 251 0.38 8.62 -23.27
CA SER A 251 -0.31 8.19 -24.49
C SER A 251 -1.31 7.04 -24.25
N GLU A 252 -1.17 6.23 -23.21
CA GLU A 252 -2.06 5.10 -22.93
C GLU A 252 -3.23 5.53 -22.04
N ASP A 253 -4.44 5.51 -22.60
CA ASP A 253 -5.66 5.98 -21.90
C ASP A 253 -6.02 5.14 -20.66
N LYS A 254 -5.66 3.86 -20.64
CA LYS A 254 -5.93 2.97 -19.50
C LYS A 254 -5.02 3.27 -18.31
N ILE A 255 -3.84 3.85 -18.53
CA ILE A 255 -2.97 4.26 -17.43
C ILE A 255 -3.52 5.57 -16.86
N VAL A 256 -4.07 5.51 -15.66
CA VAL A 256 -4.61 6.68 -14.99
C VAL A 256 -3.50 7.71 -14.74
N LYS A 257 -3.82 8.98 -14.92
CA LYS A 257 -2.86 10.08 -14.81
C LYS A 257 -2.65 10.45 -13.32
N TYR A 258 -2.24 9.44 -12.56
CA TYR A 258 -1.99 9.50 -11.13
C TYR A 258 -0.67 8.77 -10.83
N LEU A 259 0.33 9.48 -10.30
CA LEU A 259 1.66 8.92 -10.01
C LEU A 259 2.01 9.10 -8.54
N ASP A 260 2.24 7.98 -7.84
CA ASP A 260 2.72 7.96 -6.46
C ASP A 260 4.26 7.89 -6.44
N ILE A 261 4.88 9.03 -6.13
CA ILE A 261 6.34 9.24 -6.16
C ILE A 261 6.81 9.69 -4.77
N PRO A 262 7.10 8.78 -3.83
CA PRO A 262 7.52 9.12 -2.47
C PRO A 262 8.92 9.75 -2.46
N ILE A 263 9.03 11.07 -2.36
CA ILE A 263 10.32 11.78 -2.33
C ILE A 263 10.93 11.87 -0.94
N GLN A 264 10.12 11.83 0.09
CA GLN A 264 10.43 11.87 1.53
C GLN A 264 10.87 13.25 2.04
N HIS A 265 11.71 13.97 1.33
CA HIS A 265 12.17 15.32 1.62
C HIS A 265 12.62 16.02 0.34
N ILE A 266 12.88 17.34 0.40
CA ILE A 266 13.34 18.12 -0.75
C ILE A 266 14.76 18.69 -0.57
N ASN A 267 15.22 18.84 0.68
CA ASN A 267 16.53 19.41 0.97
C ASN A 267 17.66 18.41 0.66
N ASP A 268 18.67 18.84 -0.08
CA ASP A 268 19.79 18.02 -0.54
C ASP A 268 20.61 17.39 0.59
N THR A 269 20.76 18.09 1.71
CA THR A 269 21.51 17.58 2.87
C THR A 269 20.78 16.44 3.52
N ILE A 270 19.46 16.58 3.69
CA ILE A 270 18.60 15.53 4.24
C ILE A 270 18.51 14.35 3.29
N LEU A 271 18.27 14.56 2.01
CA LEU A 271 18.23 13.50 1.01
C LEU A 271 19.53 12.67 1.03
N ARG A 272 20.69 13.33 1.04
CA ARG A 272 22.00 12.67 1.10
C ARG A 272 22.19 11.89 2.41
N ARG A 273 21.83 12.47 3.58
CA ARG A 273 21.90 11.79 4.88
C ARG A 273 20.99 10.55 4.92
N MET A 274 19.85 10.62 4.28
CA MET A 274 18.89 9.51 4.19
C MET A 274 19.23 8.49 3.10
N ASN A 275 20.38 8.63 2.47
CA ASN A 275 20.80 7.77 1.36
C ASN A 275 19.78 7.74 0.21
N ARG A 276 19.09 8.86 0.00
CA ARG A 276 18.24 9.08 -1.18
C ARG A 276 19.11 9.58 -2.33
N ARG A 277 18.80 9.12 -3.53
CA ARG A 277 19.47 9.56 -4.76
C ARG A 277 18.82 10.81 -5.28
N GLY A 278 19.56 11.56 -6.08
CA GLY A 278 19.09 12.80 -6.67
C GLY A 278 19.16 13.99 -5.70
N THR A 279 18.75 15.13 -6.20
CA THR A 279 18.73 16.43 -5.54
C THR A 279 17.32 17.03 -5.56
N GLY A 280 17.09 18.04 -4.72
CA GLY A 280 15.84 18.80 -4.72
C GLY A 280 15.57 19.49 -6.07
N GLU A 281 16.62 19.93 -6.76
CA GLU A 281 16.50 20.52 -8.11
C GLU A 281 16.04 19.46 -9.14
N GLU A 282 16.62 18.27 -9.11
CA GLU A 282 16.23 17.16 -9.99
C GLU A 282 14.77 16.73 -9.76
N ILE A 283 14.32 16.70 -8.49
CA ILE A 283 12.94 16.37 -8.13
C ILE A 283 11.98 17.45 -8.68
N ARG A 284 12.30 18.74 -8.49
CA ARG A 284 11.50 19.87 -9.02
C ARG A 284 11.42 19.79 -10.54
N ALA A 285 12.55 19.56 -11.21
CA ALA A 285 12.63 19.43 -12.67
C ALA A 285 11.81 18.23 -13.18
N LEU A 286 11.86 17.09 -12.48
CA LEU A 286 11.05 15.92 -12.82
C LEU A 286 9.54 16.23 -12.71
N PHE A 287 9.10 16.83 -11.60
CA PHE A 287 7.68 17.14 -11.39
C PHE A 287 7.16 18.14 -12.43
N GLN A 288 7.96 19.16 -12.76
CA GLN A 288 7.63 20.07 -13.84
C GLN A 288 7.50 19.33 -15.19
N LYS A 289 8.50 18.50 -15.54
CA LYS A 289 8.49 17.70 -16.77
C LYS A 289 7.28 16.77 -16.86
N LEU A 290 6.92 16.10 -15.76
CA LEU A 290 5.77 15.23 -15.70
C LEU A 290 4.46 15.99 -15.97
N ARG A 291 4.28 17.17 -15.37
CA ARG A 291 3.09 18.02 -15.60
C ARG A 291 3.01 18.57 -17.02
N GLU A 292 4.16 18.91 -17.61
CA GLU A 292 4.21 19.40 -19.00
C GLU A 292 3.85 18.30 -20.01
N ARG A 293 4.24 17.05 -19.72
CA ARG A 293 4.09 15.92 -20.67
C ARG A 293 2.85 15.07 -20.44
N ILE A 294 2.26 15.10 -19.23
CA ILE A 294 1.09 14.29 -18.88
C ILE A 294 -0.05 15.25 -18.49
N PRO A 295 -0.92 15.61 -19.43
CA PRO A 295 -2.06 16.48 -19.13
C PRO A 295 -3.00 15.86 -18.09
N GLY A 296 -3.43 16.65 -17.11
CA GLY A 296 -4.34 16.18 -16.05
C GLY A 296 -3.67 15.31 -14.99
N LEU A 297 -2.34 15.29 -14.93
CA LEU A 297 -1.59 14.51 -13.93
C LEU A 297 -1.93 14.93 -12.51
N VAL A 298 -2.20 13.93 -11.67
CA VAL A 298 -2.22 14.02 -10.22
C VAL A 298 -0.91 13.44 -9.68
N LEU A 299 -0.17 14.24 -8.96
CA LEU A 299 1.02 13.79 -8.23
C LEU A 299 0.63 13.42 -6.80
N ARG A 300 1.09 12.26 -6.36
CA ARG A 300 1.08 11.86 -4.97
C ARG A 300 2.50 11.69 -4.46
N THR A 301 2.73 12.11 -3.21
CA THR A 301 4.01 11.91 -2.55
C THR A 301 3.84 11.55 -1.08
N SER A 302 4.92 11.04 -0.48
CA SER A 302 5.06 10.91 0.97
C SER A 302 6.26 11.71 1.43
N LEU A 303 6.10 12.43 2.53
CA LEU A 303 7.13 13.27 3.16
C LEU A 303 7.36 12.82 4.59
N ILE A 304 8.58 13.03 5.10
CA ILE A 304 8.94 12.71 6.48
C ILE A 304 9.56 13.97 7.11
N THR A 305 9.02 14.41 8.23
CA THR A 305 9.53 15.51 9.05
C THR A 305 10.32 15.01 10.25
N GLY A 306 11.26 15.81 10.73
CA GLY A 306 12.09 15.45 11.89
C GLY A 306 13.19 14.41 11.59
N LEU A 307 13.55 14.23 10.32
CA LEU A 307 14.68 13.38 9.94
C LEU A 307 16.00 13.88 10.59
N PRO A 308 16.94 12.98 10.93
CA PRO A 308 18.24 13.37 11.48
C PRO A 308 18.93 14.44 10.64
N GLY A 309 19.21 15.61 11.26
CA GLY A 309 19.83 16.78 10.63
C GLY A 309 18.85 17.79 10.04
N GLU A 310 17.55 17.56 10.13
CA GLU A 310 16.53 18.53 9.75
C GLU A 310 16.44 19.62 10.82
N GLY A 311 17.03 20.78 10.54
CA GLY A 311 16.86 22.00 11.30
C GLY A 311 15.67 22.82 10.81
N GLU A 312 15.56 24.06 11.28
CA GLU A 312 14.47 24.95 10.87
C GLU A 312 14.56 25.33 9.39
N ALA A 313 15.78 25.59 8.88
CA ALA A 313 15.97 25.98 7.48
C ALA A 313 15.58 24.86 6.49
N GLU A 314 15.91 23.60 6.81
CA GLU A 314 15.54 22.44 5.99
C GLU A 314 14.03 22.20 6.03
N PHE A 315 13.40 22.42 7.19
CA PHE A 315 11.96 22.32 7.35
C PHE A 315 11.21 23.44 6.59
N GLU A 316 11.69 24.70 6.69
CA GLU A 316 11.13 25.82 5.91
C GLU A 316 11.20 25.54 4.40
N GLU A 317 12.34 25.01 3.89
CA GLU A 317 12.48 24.62 2.50
C GLU A 317 11.45 23.56 2.09
N LEU A 318 11.12 22.61 2.98
CA LEU A 318 10.08 21.60 2.72
C LEU A 318 8.70 22.23 2.62
N CYS A 319 8.37 23.16 3.53
CA CYS A 319 7.11 23.91 3.50
C CYS A 319 6.97 24.76 2.24
N ASP A 320 8.04 25.45 1.85
CA ASP A 320 8.05 26.27 0.63
C ASP A 320 7.90 25.41 -0.61
N PHE A 321 8.56 24.26 -0.66
CA PHE A 321 8.38 23.30 -1.74
C PHE A 321 6.93 22.84 -1.89
N LEU A 322 6.22 22.52 -0.79
CA LEU A 322 4.81 22.16 -0.84
C LEU A 322 3.95 23.27 -1.45
N ARG A 323 4.16 24.52 -1.02
CA ARG A 323 3.44 25.70 -1.54
C ARG A 323 3.70 25.96 -3.03
N GLU A 324 4.95 25.77 -3.46
CA GLU A 324 5.38 25.97 -4.85
C GLU A 324 4.89 24.84 -5.77
N ALA A 325 5.15 23.60 -5.37
CA ALA A 325 4.89 22.41 -6.18
C ALA A 325 3.41 22.08 -6.27
N LYS A 326 2.60 22.48 -5.26
CA LYS A 326 1.15 22.24 -5.19
C LYS A 326 0.81 20.80 -5.56
N ILE A 327 1.47 19.85 -4.86
CA ILE A 327 1.25 18.42 -5.09
C ILE A 327 -0.17 18.09 -4.66
N GLU A 328 -0.95 17.51 -5.54
CA GLU A 328 -2.38 17.27 -5.35
C GLU A 328 -2.68 16.33 -4.17
N ARG A 329 -1.80 15.38 -3.92
CA ARG A 329 -1.93 14.39 -2.82
C ARG A 329 -0.59 14.22 -2.10
N ALA A 330 -0.48 14.64 -0.85
CA ALA A 330 0.70 14.37 -0.04
C ALA A 330 0.34 13.88 1.35
N GLY A 331 0.99 12.79 1.78
CA GLY A 331 0.99 12.37 3.17
C GLY A 331 2.28 12.80 3.85
N VAL A 332 2.20 13.42 5.02
CA VAL A 332 3.36 13.84 5.81
C VAL A 332 3.38 13.08 7.13
N PHE A 333 4.51 12.47 7.43
CA PHE A 333 4.68 11.60 8.58
C PHE A 333 5.83 12.09 9.46
N PRO A 334 5.68 12.08 10.80
CA PRO A 334 6.82 12.30 11.68
C PRO A 334 7.80 11.13 11.55
N TYR A 335 9.09 11.41 11.62
CA TYR A 335 10.13 10.40 11.59
C TYR A 335 10.00 9.41 12.75
N SER A 336 9.92 8.14 12.43
CA SER A 336 9.93 7.02 13.38
C SER A 336 11.34 6.40 13.41
N PRO A 337 12.09 6.48 14.52
CA PRO A 337 13.42 5.90 14.63
C PRO A 337 13.34 4.37 14.78
N GLU A 338 13.40 3.67 13.67
CA GLU A 338 13.26 2.21 13.63
C GLU A 338 14.56 1.51 13.97
N GLU A 339 14.52 0.61 14.95
CA GLU A 339 15.66 -0.19 15.38
C GLU A 339 16.32 -0.93 14.20
N GLY A 340 17.66 -0.95 14.20
CA GLY A 340 18.46 -1.58 13.13
C GLY A 340 18.61 -0.73 11.86
N THR A 341 18.00 0.47 11.79
CA THR A 341 18.22 1.41 10.69
C THR A 341 19.38 2.35 10.97
N PRO A 342 20.15 2.76 9.93
CA PRO A 342 21.22 3.74 10.11
C PRO A 342 20.74 5.06 10.72
N ALA A 343 19.57 5.56 10.31
CA ALA A 343 19.03 6.83 10.79
C ALA A 343 18.68 6.81 12.27
N ALA A 344 18.32 5.65 12.84
CA ALA A 344 17.98 5.54 14.27
C ALA A 344 19.16 5.87 15.21
N VAL A 345 20.40 5.74 14.75
CA VAL A 345 21.61 6.03 15.55
C VAL A 345 22.32 7.32 15.11
N MET A 346 21.78 8.04 14.12
CA MET A 346 22.35 9.32 13.70
C MET A 346 22.14 10.40 14.77
N PRO A 347 23.10 11.33 14.91
CA PRO A 347 22.93 12.52 15.74
C PRO A 347 21.97 13.54 15.10
N ASP A 348 21.72 14.62 15.83
CA ASP A 348 20.96 15.80 15.37
C ASP A 348 19.51 15.47 15.02
N ARG A 349 18.85 14.66 15.84
CA ARG A 349 17.41 14.40 15.76
C ARG A 349 16.68 15.42 16.63
N CYS A 350 15.59 15.96 16.13
CA CYS A 350 14.64 16.68 16.97
C CYS A 350 13.84 15.72 17.86
N SER A 351 13.07 16.26 18.80
CA SER A 351 12.16 15.44 19.61
C SER A 351 11.00 14.88 18.75
N THR A 352 10.34 13.84 19.23
CA THR A 352 9.17 13.27 18.57
C THR A 352 8.03 14.30 18.47
N GLU A 353 7.86 15.11 19.51
CA GLU A 353 6.87 16.18 19.56
C GLU A 353 7.14 17.25 18.50
N GLU A 354 8.41 17.60 18.28
CA GLU A 354 8.80 18.55 17.23
C GLU A 354 8.58 17.98 15.84
N ALA A 355 8.95 16.71 15.61
CA ALA A 355 8.68 16.02 14.35
C ALA A 355 7.17 15.97 14.03
N GLN A 356 6.36 15.69 15.06
CA GLN A 356 4.90 15.67 14.94
C GLN A 356 4.35 17.06 14.61
N ARG A 357 4.78 18.11 15.34
CA ARG A 357 4.39 19.51 15.08
C ARG A 357 4.71 19.93 13.64
N ARG A 358 5.88 19.55 13.14
CA ARG A 358 6.28 19.83 11.75
C ARG A 358 5.42 19.08 10.74
N ALA A 359 5.06 17.83 11.02
CA ALA A 359 4.15 17.06 10.16
C ALA A 359 2.77 17.72 10.09
N GLU A 360 2.22 18.15 11.22
CA GLU A 360 0.94 18.85 11.30
C GLU A 360 0.95 20.14 10.48
N LEU A 361 1.99 20.98 10.64
CA LEU A 361 2.13 22.21 9.83
C LEU A 361 2.21 21.94 8.32
N CYS A 362 2.93 20.90 7.91
CA CYS A 362 2.94 20.49 6.50
C CYS A 362 1.57 20.00 6.05
N MET A 363 0.83 19.27 6.90
CA MET A 363 -0.52 18.82 6.57
C MET A 363 -1.53 19.96 6.51
N ASP A 364 -1.38 21.02 7.30
CA ASP A 364 -2.18 22.23 7.17
C ASP A 364 -1.98 22.90 5.79
N ILE A 365 -0.71 23.03 5.35
CA ILE A 365 -0.40 23.53 4.00
C ILE A 365 -1.01 22.61 2.93
N GLN A 366 -0.91 21.31 3.14
CA GLN A 366 -1.41 20.33 2.19
C GLN A 366 -2.94 20.33 2.10
N ALA A 367 -3.63 20.55 3.20
CA ALA A 367 -5.10 20.64 3.23
C ALA A 367 -5.60 21.76 2.31
N GLU A 368 -5.00 22.96 2.39
CA GLU A 368 -5.34 24.08 1.49
C GLU A 368 -5.13 23.72 0.00
N ILE A 369 -4.07 22.96 -0.31
CA ILE A 369 -3.78 22.51 -1.68
C ILE A 369 -4.83 21.49 -2.15
N MET A 370 -5.17 20.53 -1.27
CA MET A 370 -6.17 19.49 -1.58
C MET A 370 -7.55 20.08 -1.79
N ASP A 371 -7.97 21.04 -0.95
CA ASP A 371 -9.25 21.74 -1.09
C ASP A 371 -9.31 22.50 -2.42
N GLY A 372 -8.26 23.28 -2.71
CA GLY A 372 -8.18 23.99 -4.00
C GLY A 372 -8.17 23.04 -5.21
N PHE A 373 -7.57 21.86 -5.08
CA PHE A 373 -7.62 20.83 -6.13
C PHE A 373 -9.03 20.24 -6.27
N ALA A 374 -9.68 19.89 -5.17
CA ALA A 374 -11.05 19.35 -5.18
C ALA A 374 -12.04 20.33 -5.83
N GLU A 375 -11.93 21.63 -5.52
CA GLU A 375 -12.78 22.68 -6.15
C GLU A 375 -12.65 22.74 -7.68
N THR A 376 -11.50 22.34 -8.26
CA THR A 376 -11.32 22.30 -9.71
C THR A 376 -12.25 21.31 -10.43
N PHE A 377 -12.83 20.38 -9.70
CA PHE A 377 -13.76 19.39 -10.26
C PHE A 377 -15.21 19.88 -10.34
N ILE A 378 -15.59 20.95 -9.66
CA ILE A 378 -16.96 21.49 -9.69
C ILE A 378 -17.36 21.83 -11.11
N GLY A 379 -18.49 21.29 -11.55
CA GLY A 379 -19.03 21.42 -12.92
C GLY A 379 -18.42 20.44 -13.93
N ARG A 380 -17.42 19.62 -13.55
CA ARG A 380 -16.85 18.60 -14.42
C ARG A 380 -17.64 17.30 -14.34
N GLU A 381 -17.51 16.51 -15.39
CA GLU A 381 -18.04 15.14 -15.46
C GLU A 381 -16.88 14.16 -15.31
N LEU A 382 -16.99 13.23 -14.37
CA LEU A 382 -16.00 12.23 -14.08
C LEU A 382 -16.53 10.82 -14.34
N ASP A 383 -15.65 9.93 -14.82
CA ASP A 383 -15.88 8.50 -14.76
C ASP A 383 -15.65 8.04 -13.32
N VAL A 384 -16.62 7.37 -12.72
CA VAL A 384 -16.58 6.92 -11.33
C VAL A 384 -16.79 5.41 -11.27
N LEU A 385 -15.85 4.70 -10.65
CA LEU A 385 -16.00 3.30 -10.27
C LEU A 385 -16.75 3.24 -8.94
N VAL A 386 -17.95 2.70 -8.96
CA VAL A 386 -18.80 2.60 -7.78
C VAL A 386 -18.23 1.57 -6.81
N MET A 387 -17.94 2.00 -5.60
CA MET A 387 -17.29 1.17 -4.58
C MET A 387 -18.26 0.60 -3.56
N GLY A 388 -19.30 1.38 -3.21
CA GLY A 388 -20.23 1.00 -2.16
C GLY A 388 -21.43 1.92 -2.07
N ARG A 389 -22.11 1.80 -0.95
CA ARG A 389 -23.23 2.67 -0.56
C ARG A 389 -23.05 3.13 0.88
N GLU A 390 -23.38 4.37 1.14
CA GLU A 390 -23.53 4.89 2.49
C GLU A 390 -24.68 4.19 3.25
N PRO A 391 -24.77 4.32 4.58
CA PRO A 391 -25.84 3.70 5.36
C PRO A 391 -27.27 4.13 4.94
N ASP A 392 -27.41 5.30 4.35
CA ASP A 392 -28.67 5.82 3.82
C ASP A 392 -29.00 5.31 2.40
N GLY A 393 -28.09 4.52 1.81
CA GLY A 393 -28.21 3.95 0.48
C GLY A 393 -27.61 4.79 -0.65
N THR A 394 -27.05 5.98 -0.36
CA THR A 394 -26.38 6.84 -1.34
C THR A 394 -25.14 6.14 -1.90
N PRO A 395 -24.99 6.01 -3.23
CA PRO A 395 -23.81 5.39 -3.81
C PRO A 395 -22.58 6.30 -3.66
N TRP A 396 -21.41 5.66 -3.46
CA TRP A 396 -20.14 6.32 -3.50
C TRP A 396 -19.14 5.53 -4.34
N GLY A 397 -18.14 6.20 -4.86
CA GLY A 397 -17.12 5.60 -5.69
C GLY A 397 -15.84 6.41 -5.74
N ARG A 398 -14.96 6.07 -6.66
CA ARG A 398 -13.68 6.75 -6.91
C ARG A 398 -13.56 7.10 -8.39
N SER A 399 -12.91 8.21 -8.66
CA SER A 399 -12.48 8.58 -10.00
C SER A 399 -11.07 8.08 -10.31
N GLU A 400 -10.60 8.30 -11.53
CA GLU A 400 -9.20 8.04 -11.89
C GLU A 400 -8.19 8.87 -11.09
N TYR A 401 -8.64 9.95 -10.46
CA TYR A 401 -7.82 10.87 -9.65
C TYR A 401 -7.70 10.45 -8.18
N ASP A 402 -8.29 9.33 -7.79
CA ASP A 402 -8.36 8.89 -6.40
C ASP A 402 -7.91 7.44 -6.25
N SER A 403 -6.92 7.19 -5.40
CA SER A 403 -6.47 5.84 -5.04
C SER A 403 -7.35 5.25 -3.94
N PRO A 404 -7.61 3.93 -3.92
CA PRO A 404 -8.43 3.31 -2.89
C PRO A 404 -7.80 3.51 -1.50
N ASP A 405 -8.66 3.68 -0.50
CA ASP A 405 -8.38 3.72 0.93
C ASP A 405 -7.52 4.90 1.44
N ILE A 406 -7.01 5.75 0.54
CA ILE A 406 -6.09 6.84 0.91
C ILE A 406 -6.46 8.22 0.38
N ASP A 407 -7.33 8.30 -0.64
CA ASP A 407 -7.77 9.56 -1.23
C ASP A 407 -9.29 9.77 -1.05
N SER A 408 -9.79 10.89 -1.59
CA SER A 408 -11.19 11.31 -1.46
C SER A 408 -12.14 10.38 -2.21
N ARG A 409 -13.41 10.45 -1.86
CA ARG A 409 -14.49 9.71 -2.52
C ARG A 409 -15.35 10.66 -3.36
N VAL A 410 -16.07 10.08 -4.29
CA VAL A 410 -17.17 10.74 -5.02
C VAL A 410 -18.48 10.17 -4.48
N ILE A 411 -19.26 10.99 -3.79
CA ILE A 411 -20.60 10.65 -3.29
C ILE A 411 -21.61 11.25 -4.27
N PHE A 412 -22.59 10.48 -4.72
CA PHE A 412 -23.46 10.97 -5.77
C PHE A 412 -24.89 10.40 -5.68
N SER A 413 -25.85 11.17 -6.15
CA SER A 413 -27.21 10.70 -6.35
C SER A 413 -27.32 9.83 -7.60
N GLY A 414 -27.94 8.65 -7.48
CA GLY A 414 -28.12 7.73 -8.61
C GLY A 414 -28.50 6.32 -8.22
N GLY A 415 -28.69 5.46 -9.22
CA GLY A 415 -29.12 4.07 -9.03
C GLY A 415 -28.00 3.03 -9.16
N ALA A 416 -26.75 3.43 -9.41
CA ALA A 416 -25.62 2.55 -9.70
C ALA A 416 -25.30 1.56 -8.57
N ALA A 417 -24.84 0.37 -8.93
CA ALA A 417 -24.43 -0.68 -8.00
C ALA A 417 -22.87 -0.74 -7.87
N PRO A 418 -22.35 -1.26 -6.75
CA PRO A 418 -20.91 -1.52 -6.64
C PRO A 418 -20.37 -2.34 -7.82
N GLY A 419 -19.27 -1.88 -8.42
CA GLY A 419 -18.67 -2.45 -9.64
C GLY A 419 -19.08 -1.79 -10.94
N ASP A 420 -20.11 -0.95 -10.94
CA ASP A 420 -20.48 -0.16 -12.12
C ASP A 420 -19.48 0.95 -12.39
N MET A 421 -19.26 1.24 -13.65
CA MET A 421 -18.58 2.47 -14.11
C MET A 421 -19.66 3.44 -14.58
N VAL A 422 -19.74 4.59 -13.93
CA VAL A 422 -20.76 5.59 -14.22
C VAL A 422 -20.17 6.97 -14.47
N ARG A 423 -20.92 7.81 -15.17
CA ARG A 423 -20.57 9.20 -15.34
C ARG A 423 -21.27 10.03 -14.26
N VAL A 424 -20.49 10.87 -13.56
CA VAL A 424 -21.00 11.73 -12.48
C VAL A 424 -20.61 13.17 -12.77
N ARG A 425 -21.58 14.09 -12.74
CA ARG A 425 -21.31 15.53 -12.74
C ARG A 425 -21.10 15.98 -11.31
N ILE A 426 -20.00 16.66 -11.06
CA ILE A 426 -19.64 17.18 -9.73
C ILE A 426 -20.34 18.52 -9.53
N ASP A 427 -21.12 18.65 -8.48
CA ASP A 427 -21.89 19.87 -8.16
C ASP A 427 -21.25 20.69 -7.04
N SER A 428 -20.58 20.04 -6.07
CA SER A 428 -19.93 20.69 -4.92
C SER A 428 -18.83 19.82 -4.30
N VAL A 429 -18.11 20.38 -3.35
CA VAL A 429 -17.14 19.69 -2.48
C VAL A 429 -17.59 19.86 -1.03
N ASP A 430 -17.54 18.80 -0.24
CA ASP A 430 -17.86 18.80 1.19
C ASP A 430 -16.82 17.97 1.94
N ASP A 431 -16.09 18.60 2.87
CA ASP A 431 -14.99 18.00 3.65
C ASP A 431 -13.99 17.20 2.78
N GLY A 432 -13.59 17.78 1.64
CA GLY A 432 -12.68 17.17 0.66
C GLY A 432 -13.28 16.07 -0.21
N GLU A 433 -14.54 15.65 0.02
CA GLU A 433 -15.26 14.69 -0.82
C GLU A 433 -15.98 15.39 -1.97
N LEU A 434 -16.01 14.77 -3.14
CA LEU A 434 -16.71 15.28 -4.31
C LEU A 434 -18.18 14.85 -4.25
N ILE A 435 -19.09 15.81 -4.36
CA ILE A 435 -20.54 15.57 -4.34
C ILE A 435 -21.13 15.81 -5.72
N GLY A 436 -21.97 14.91 -6.23
CA GLY A 436 -22.50 15.05 -7.57
C GLY A 436 -23.76 14.25 -7.88
N GLU A 437 -24.09 14.17 -9.15
CA GLU A 437 -25.24 13.47 -9.69
C GLU A 437 -24.82 12.57 -10.86
N GLN A 438 -25.32 11.34 -10.88
CA GLN A 438 -25.16 10.42 -12.01
C GLN A 438 -25.92 10.95 -13.23
N ILE A 439 -25.24 11.02 -14.40
CA ILE A 439 -25.78 11.52 -15.66
C ILE A 439 -25.85 10.43 -16.73
#